data_69cabcaef99893e564fad68f672c210d
#
_entry.id   69cabcaef99893e564fad68f672c210d
#
_cell.length_a   1.000
_cell.length_b   1.000
_cell.length_c   1.000
_cell.angle_alpha   90.00
_cell.angle_beta   90.00
_cell.angle_gamma   90.00
#
_symmetry.space_group_name_H-M   'P 1'
#
loop_
_entity.id
_entity.type
_entity.pdbx_description
1 polymer ?
#
loop_
_entity_poly.entity_id
_entity_poly.type
_entity_poly.pdbx_seq_one_letter_code
_entity_poly.pdbx_strand_id
1 'polypeptide(L)'
;MAYHFENIKLEKGMYGRSSRSFSQALEELDPSEHYRGTPLEGLDAFQRQLKRFDIHVKGAGSDMVEKFFHTSDSAVLFPEFVSRVVRQGMEEESILPAITATVTKFDGMDYRSIASVPSEEDKKLRRVEEGARIPETTVRTQENLVHLYKRGRMLVASYEAIRFQRLDLFSVTLRQIGAYIGRMHLEDAIEVLRNGDGNQNAAQQYTIGTKPITGTKGTLTYDALLEFWSQFDPYTMNTMLVGSDVMLAMLKLDEFQNPLTGLNFQGTGTLTTPLGAKLLRTSAMPAGILIGLDRNYALEQICGSEITVEYDKLIDRQLERAAITSISGFAKLFTEASMVLVV
;
A
#
# COMPACT_ATOMS: atom_id res chain seq x y z
N MET A 1 -37.46 12.36 -17.25
CA MET A 1 -37.63 11.32 -16.19
C MET A 1 -36.70 11.70 -15.07
N ALA A 2 -37.20 11.79 -13.83
CA ALA A 2 -36.34 11.96 -12.67
C ALA A 2 -35.55 10.66 -12.47
N TYR A 3 -34.25 10.76 -12.34
CA TYR A 3 -33.39 9.62 -12.05
C TYR A 3 -33.52 9.20 -10.58
N HIS A 4 -33.33 7.93 -10.26
CA HIS A 4 -33.49 7.38 -8.90
C HIS A 4 -32.58 8.06 -7.90
N PHE A 5 -31.31 8.40 -8.26
CA PHE A 5 -30.34 9.03 -7.39
C PHE A 5 -30.75 10.40 -6.86
N GLU A 6 -31.71 11.12 -7.53
CA GLU A 6 -32.18 12.44 -7.10
C GLU A 6 -33.03 12.37 -5.81
N ASN A 7 -33.64 11.22 -5.51
CA ASN A 7 -34.55 11.02 -4.39
C ASN A 7 -33.90 10.34 -3.18
N ILE A 8 -32.62 9.98 -3.26
CA ILE A 8 -31.93 9.29 -2.17
C ILE A 8 -31.67 10.26 -1.02
N LYS A 9 -32.12 9.90 0.18
CA LYS A 9 -31.82 10.64 1.40
C LYS A 9 -30.46 10.24 1.93
N LEU A 10 -29.55 11.21 2.05
CA LEU A 10 -28.21 10.99 2.56
C LEU A 10 -28.20 11.22 4.07
N GLU A 11 -27.70 10.24 4.83
CA GLU A 11 -27.65 10.31 6.28
C GLU A 11 -26.24 9.96 6.80
N LYS A 12 -25.79 10.63 7.86
CA LYS A 12 -24.51 10.32 8.53
C LYS A 12 -24.40 8.87 9.01
N GLY A 13 -25.54 8.23 9.35
CA GLY A 13 -25.62 6.83 9.74
C GLY A 13 -25.19 5.84 8.66
N MET A 14 -25.03 6.27 7.41
CA MET A 14 -24.52 5.43 6.32
C MET A 14 -23.02 5.10 6.48
N TYR A 15 -22.27 5.90 7.24
CA TYR A 15 -20.86 5.63 7.58
C TYR A 15 -20.67 4.59 8.68
N GLY A 16 -21.69 4.32 9.49
CA GLY A 16 -21.60 3.44 10.67
C GLY A 16 -22.20 2.05 10.51
N ARG A 17 -22.69 1.69 9.34
CA ARG A 17 -23.28 0.36 9.11
C ARG A 17 -22.17 -0.65 8.85
N SER A 18 -21.91 -1.47 9.88
CA SER A 18 -21.03 -2.64 9.96
C SER A 18 -20.38 -3.08 8.64
N SER A 19 -19.05 -3.00 8.57
CA SER A 19 -18.14 -3.54 7.54
C SER A 19 -18.27 -3.00 6.10
N ARG A 20 -19.15 -2.02 5.82
CA ARG A 20 -19.38 -1.46 4.48
C ARG A 20 -18.91 -0.01 4.39
N SER A 21 -18.24 0.33 3.29
CA SER A 21 -17.90 1.73 3.02
C SER A 21 -19.14 2.52 2.62
N PHE A 22 -19.09 3.85 2.81
CA PHE A 22 -20.17 4.75 2.36
C PHE A 22 -20.46 4.59 0.87
N SER A 23 -19.44 4.45 0.04
CA SER A 23 -19.58 4.19 -1.39
C SER A 23 -20.34 2.90 -1.68
N GLN A 24 -20.08 1.82 -0.95
CA GLN A 24 -20.81 0.56 -1.11
C GLN A 24 -22.28 0.71 -0.72
N ALA A 25 -22.55 1.42 0.39
CA ALA A 25 -23.93 1.68 0.80
C ALA A 25 -24.68 2.53 -0.21
N LEU A 26 -24.04 3.52 -0.86
CA LEU A 26 -24.63 4.29 -1.93
C LEU A 26 -24.86 3.45 -3.19
N GLU A 27 -23.93 2.60 -3.56
CA GLU A 27 -24.03 1.75 -4.75
C GLU A 27 -25.12 0.69 -4.60
N GLU A 28 -25.40 0.20 -3.37
CA GLU A 28 -26.55 -0.67 -3.10
C GLU A 28 -27.90 0.06 -3.28
N LEU A 29 -27.96 1.34 -2.89
CA LEU A 29 -29.16 2.16 -3.03
C LEU A 29 -29.38 2.63 -4.48
N ASP A 30 -28.30 2.83 -5.21
CA ASP A 30 -28.30 3.36 -6.58
C ASP A 30 -27.27 2.62 -7.44
N PRO A 31 -27.57 1.39 -7.88
CA PRO A 31 -26.64 0.56 -8.65
C PRO A 31 -26.24 1.21 -9.99
N SER A 32 -24.94 1.27 -10.25
CA SER A 32 -24.38 1.83 -11.50
C SER A 32 -24.84 1.08 -12.76
N GLU A 33 -25.25 -0.17 -12.62
CA GLU A 33 -25.77 -0.99 -13.71
C GLU A 33 -27.04 -0.40 -14.35
N HIS A 34 -27.87 0.33 -13.59
CA HIS A 34 -29.10 0.96 -14.07
C HIS A 34 -28.86 2.13 -15.03
N TYR A 35 -27.61 2.59 -15.14
CA TYR A 35 -27.25 3.78 -15.94
C TYR A 35 -26.51 3.44 -17.25
N ARG A 36 -26.41 2.16 -17.61
CA ARG A 36 -25.85 1.73 -18.91
C ARG A 36 -26.63 2.31 -20.06
N GLY A 37 -25.95 2.88 -21.06
CA GLY A 37 -26.57 3.55 -22.20
C GLY A 37 -27.18 4.94 -21.91
N THR A 38 -26.89 5.49 -20.71
CA THR A 38 -27.34 6.85 -20.35
C THR A 38 -26.16 7.82 -20.29
N PRO A 39 -26.39 9.17 -20.29
CA PRO A 39 -25.31 10.15 -20.07
C PRO A 39 -24.60 10.07 -18.70
N LEU A 40 -25.07 9.19 -17.82
CA LEU A 40 -24.53 8.94 -16.49
C LEU A 40 -23.72 7.63 -16.43
N GLU A 41 -23.57 6.94 -17.56
CA GLU A 41 -22.74 5.76 -17.66
C GLU A 41 -21.27 6.08 -17.30
N GLY A 42 -20.63 5.22 -16.53
CA GLY A 42 -19.26 5.43 -16.05
C GLY A 42 -19.12 6.28 -14.78
N LEU A 43 -20.23 6.88 -14.29
CA LEU A 43 -20.25 7.54 -12.99
C LEU A 43 -20.68 6.55 -11.90
N ASP A 44 -19.94 6.51 -10.79
CA ASP A 44 -20.37 5.76 -9.62
C ASP A 44 -21.46 6.51 -8.82
N ALA A 45 -22.09 5.84 -7.85
CA ALA A 45 -23.19 6.41 -7.07
C ALA A 45 -22.79 7.71 -6.36
N PHE A 46 -21.55 7.81 -5.85
CA PHE A 46 -21.03 9.03 -5.23
C PHE A 46 -20.89 10.18 -6.24
N GLN A 47 -20.35 9.91 -7.43
CA GLN A 47 -20.19 10.91 -8.48
C GLN A 47 -21.56 11.42 -8.98
N ARG A 48 -22.58 10.54 -9.04
CA ARG A 48 -23.96 10.95 -9.35
C ARG A 48 -24.52 11.87 -8.28
N GLN A 49 -24.25 11.62 -6.99
CA GLN A 49 -24.65 12.54 -5.92
C GLN A 49 -23.93 13.89 -6.01
N LEU A 50 -22.62 13.93 -6.33
CA LEU A 50 -21.94 15.20 -6.61
C LEU A 50 -22.62 15.97 -7.74
N LYS A 51 -23.02 15.29 -8.82
CA LYS A 51 -23.75 15.89 -9.93
C LYS A 51 -25.12 16.41 -9.52
N ARG A 52 -25.86 15.68 -8.65
CA ARG A 52 -27.16 16.12 -8.09
C ARG A 52 -27.04 17.47 -7.38
N PHE A 53 -25.99 17.65 -6.59
CA PHE A 53 -25.75 18.90 -5.86
C PHE A 53 -24.91 19.92 -6.66
N ASP A 54 -24.66 19.64 -7.95
CA ASP A 54 -23.87 20.50 -8.84
C ASP A 54 -22.49 20.84 -8.26
N ILE A 55 -21.83 19.85 -7.62
CA ILE A 55 -20.50 20.03 -6.99
C ILE A 55 -19.40 19.59 -7.97
N HIS A 56 -18.59 20.56 -8.41
CA HIS A 56 -17.47 20.35 -9.30
C HIS A 56 -16.17 20.29 -8.51
N VAL A 57 -15.59 19.10 -8.39
CA VAL A 57 -14.40 18.86 -7.54
C VAL A 57 -13.04 19.03 -8.26
N LYS A 58 -13.03 19.14 -9.59
CA LYS A 58 -11.79 19.20 -10.41
C LYS A 58 -11.87 20.26 -11.49
N GLY A 59 -10.68 20.77 -11.88
CA GLY A 59 -10.50 21.64 -13.04
C GLY A 59 -10.80 23.11 -12.80
N ALA A 60 -10.75 23.92 -13.87
CA ALA A 60 -10.91 25.38 -13.80
C ALA A 60 -12.27 25.83 -13.22
N GLY A 61 -13.31 25.00 -13.37
CA GLY A 61 -14.64 25.22 -12.81
C GLY A 61 -14.86 24.59 -11.44
N SER A 62 -13.78 24.19 -10.71
CA SER A 62 -13.96 23.56 -9.39
C SER A 62 -14.55 24.57 -8.40
N ASP A 63 -15.47 24.05 -7.57
CA ASP A 63 -16.20 24.84 -6.60
C ASP A 63 -15.38 25.10 -5.32
N MET A 64 -15.90 25.95 -4.44
CA MET A 64 -15.37 26.14 -3.09
C MET A 64 -15.80 24.98 -2.18
N VAL A 65 -15.00 24.69 -1.17
CA VAL A 65 -15.29 23.62 -0.19
C VAL A 65 -16.63 23.87 0.51
N GLU A 66 -17.00 25.13 0.73
CA GLU A 66 -18.28 25.54 1.31
C GLU A 66 -19.49 24.92 0.61
N LYS A 67 -19.41 24.63 -0.70
CA LYS A 67 -20.54 24.09 -1.47
C LYS A 67 -21.04 22.74 -0.92
N PHE A 68 -20.18 21.94 -0.31
CA PHE A 68 -20.61 20.72 0.37
C PHE A 68 -21.52 21.00 1.57
N PHE A 69 -21.44 22.16 2.18
CA PHE A 69 -22.15 22.49 3.42
C PHE A 69 -23.39 23.34 3.21
N HIS A 70 -23.81 23.58 1.95
CA HIS A 70 -25.03 24.34 1.65
C HIS A 70 -26.30 23.62 2.11
N THR A 71 -26.31 22.29 2.10
CA THR A 71 -27.43 21.48 2.58
C THR A 71 -26.94 20.39 3.54
N SER A 72 -27.84 19.89 4.41
CA SER A 72 -27.53 18.77 5.29
C SER A 72 -27.12 17.51 4.52
N ASP A 73 -27.78 17.26 3.38
CA ASP A 73 -27.54 16.08 2.56
C ASP A 73 -26.21 16.16 1.82
N SER A 74 -25.87 17.31 1.23
CA SER A 74 -24.56 17.48 0.56
C SER A 74 -23.39 17.42 1.56
N ALA A 75 -23.60 17.85 2.80
CA ALA A 75 -22.55 17.77 3.85
C ALA A 75 -22.15 16.33 4.18
N VAL A 76 -23.05 15.37 4.02
CA VAL A 76 -22.76 13.94 4.20
C VAL A 76 -21.74 13.43 3.18
N LEU A 77 -21.62 14.04 2.01
CA LEU A 77 -20.68 13.63 0.96
C LEU A 77 -19.22 14.07 1.25
N PHE A 78 -19.02 15.05 2.12
CA PHE A 78 -17.68 15.62 2.34
C PHE A 78 -16.66 14.62 2.92
N PRO A 79 -16.96 13.81 3.95
CA PRO A 79 -16.02 12.81 4.47
C PRO A 79 -15.62 11.78 3.40
N GLU A 80 -16.56 11.36 2.54
CA GLU A 80 -16.28 10.43 1.43
C GLU A 80 -15.37 11.07 0.38
N PHE A 81 -15.60 12.35 0.04
CA PHE A 81 -14.71 13.10 -0.84
C PHE A 81 -13.28 13.12 -0.29
N VAL A 82 -13.12 13.45 0.99
CA VAL A 82 -11.80 13.47 1.67
C VAL A 82 -11.17 12.08 1.62
N SER A 83 -11.92 11.03 1.98
CA SER A 83 -11.43 9.63 1.99
C SER A 83 -10.93 9.20 0.61
N ARG A 84 -11.68 9.49 -0.44
CA ARG A 84 -11.31 9.13 -1.83
C ARG A 84 -10.06 9.84 -2.30
N VAL A 85 -9.94 11.14 -2.02
CA VAL A 85 -8.77 11.92 -2.44
C VAL A 85 -7.51 11.50 -1.67
N VAL A 86 -7.64 11.22 -0.37
CA VAL A 86 -6.53 10.69 0.44
C VAL A 86 -6.11 9.30 -0.05
N ARG A 87 -7.07 8.41 -0.34
CA ARG A 87 -6.79 7.08 -0.91
C ARG A 87 -6.07 7.19 -2.24
N GLN A 88 -6.53 8.08 -3.12
CA GLN A 88 -5.85 8.33 -4.39
C GLN A 88 -4.39 8.73 -4.17
N GLY A 89 -4.12 9.66 -3.25
CA GLY A 89 -2.74 10.07 -2.94
C GLY A 89 -1.89 8.95 -2.34
N MET A 90 -2.49 8.05 -1.55
CA MET A 90 -1.80 6.88 -0.99
C MET A 90 -1.44 5.86 -2.10
N GLU A 91 -2.32 5.65 -3.08
CA GLU A 91 -2.16 4.67 -4.15
C GLU A 91 -1.21 5.15 -5.25
N GLU A 92 -1.21 6.45 -5.59
CA GLU A 92 -0.41 7.02 -6.69
C GLU A 92 1.10 6.81 -6.51
N GLU A 93 1.62 6.83 -5.29
CA GLU A 93 3.04 6.65 -4.98
C GLU A 93 3.35 5.30 -4.32
N SER A 94 2.35 4.43 -4.15
CA SER A 94 2.52 3.18 -3.41
C SER A 94 3.27 2.12 -4.21
N ILE A 95 4.39 1.65 -3.66
CA ILE A 95 5.11 0.48 -4.17
C ILE A 95 4.72 -0.81 -3.40
N LEU A 96 3.85 -0.73 -2.40
CA LEU A 96 3.38 -1.88 -1.60
C LEU A 96 2.86 -3.04 -2.47
N PRO A 97 2.02 -2.81 -3.51
CA PRO A 97 1.55 -3.91 -4.37
C PRO A 97 2.66 -4.64 -5.12
N ALA A 98 3.84 -4.02 -5.27
CA ALA A 98 4.99 -4.64 -5.93
C ALA A 98 5.85 -5.49 -4.98
N ILE A 99 5.62 -5.43 -3.67
CA ILE A 99 6.40 -6.13 -2.64
C ILE A 99 5.55 -7.07 -1.78
N THR A 100 4.23 -6.96 -1.83
CA THR A 100 3.30 -7.81 -1.08
C THR A 100 2.84 -8.99 -1.93
N ALA A 101 2.80 -10.17 -1.33
CA ALA A 101 2.28 -11.39 -1.94
C ALA A 101 0.74 -11.43 -1.88
N THR A 102 0.19 -11.02 -0.75
CA THR A 102 -1.25 -11.04 -0.49
C THR A 102 -1.68 -9.89 0.40
N VAL A 103 -2.95 -9.51 0.29
CA VAL A 103 -3.58 -8.50 1.14
C VAL A 103 -4.79 -9.15 1.81
N THR A 104 -4.74 -9.26 3.14
CA THR A 104 -5.80 -9.85 3.95
C THR A 104 -6.58 -8.76 4.66
N LYS A 105 -7.91 -8.72 4.46
CA LYS A 105 -8.80 -7.86 5.26
C LYS A 105 -9.18 -8.58 6.53
N PHE A 106 -8.97 -7.92 7.66
CA PHE A 106 -9.20 -8.50 8.97
C PHE A 106 -9.91 -7.49 9.89
N ASP A 107 -11.04 -7.90 10.43
CA ASP A 107 -11.81 -7.10 11.38
C ASP A 107 -11.54 -7.60 12.80
N GLY A 108 -10.50 -7.07 13.43
CA GLY A 108 -10.06 -7.46 14.77
C GLY A 108 -8.67 -6.91 15.08
N MET A 109 -8.15 -7.22 16.26
CA MET A 109 -6.81 -6.81 16.70
C MET A 109 -5.82 -7.97 16.80
N ASP A 110 -6.30 -9.20 16.80
CA ASP A 110 -5.53 -10.40 17.07
C ASP A 110 -5.35 -11.24 15.80
N TYR A 111 -4.48 -10.80 14.91
CA TYR A 111 -4.16 -11.51 13.68
C TYR A 111 -2.93 -12.39 13.82
N ARG A 112 -3.00 -13.62 13.32
CA ARG A 112 -1.88 -14.57 13.22
C ARG A 112 -1.76 -15.04 11.78
N SER A 113 -0.59 -14.83 11.20
CA SER A 113 -0.26 -15.33 9.86
C SER A 113 0.16 -16.81 9.90
N ILE A 114 0.57 -17.36 8.76
CA ILE A 114 1.13 -18.72 8.68
C ILE A 114 2.54 -18.74 9.25
N ALA A 115 3.01 -19.93 9.69
CA ALA A 115 4.38 -20.07 10.20
C ALA A 115 5.40 -19.77 9.10
N SER A 116 6.25 -18.77 9.34
CA SER A 116 7.23 -18.27 8.40
C SER A 116 8.51 -19.10 8.30
N VAL A 117 8.67 -20.09 9.17
CA VAL A 117 9.81 -21.02 9.19
C VAL A 117 9.26 -22.45 9.14
N PRO A 118 8.91 -22.97 7.94
CA PRO A 118 8.49 -24.35 7.80
C PRO A 118 9.64 -25.32 8.10
N SER A 119 9.35 -26.50 8.65
CA SER A 119 10.35 -27.52 8.89
C SER A 119 10.93 -28.07 7.59
N GLU A 120 12.16 -28.59 7.62
CA GLU A 120 12.76 -29.22 6.44
C GLU A 120 11.96 -30.42 5.92
N GLU A 121 11.22 -31.08 6.79
CA GLU A 121 10.33 -32.18 6.41
C GLU A 121 9.09 -31.69 5.67
N ASP A 122 8.55 -30.52 6.03
CA ASP A 122 7.40 -29.91 5.37
C ASP A 122 7.73 -29.41 3.95
N LYS A 123 9.02 -29.08 3.70
CA LYS A 123 9.50 -28.61 2.39
C LYS A 123 9.75 -29.75 1.39
N LYS A 124 10.04 -30.99 1.84
CA LYS A 124 10.48 -32.10 0.98
C LYS A 124 9.30 -32.98 0.54
N LEU A 125 9.07 -33.03 -0.76
CA LEU A 125 8.18 -34.02 -1.36
C LEU A 125 8.93 -35.36 -1.51
N ARG A 126 8.40 -36.44 -0.91
CA ARG A 126 8.97 -37.79 -1.00
C ARG A 126 8.27 -38.58 -2.09
N ARG A 127 9.00 -39.49 -2.75
CA ARG A 127 8.37 -40.48 -3.63
C ARG A 127 7.54 -41.41 -2.78
N VAL A 128 6.31 -41.67 -3.22
CA VAL A 128 5.37 -42.54 -2.56
C VAL A 128 5.12 -43.73 -3.46
N GLU A 129 5.28 -44.93 -2.93
CA GLU A 129 4.96 -46.19 -3.63
C GLU A 129 3.45 -46.42 -3.70
N GLU A 130 3.01 -47.26 -4.65
CA GLU A 130 1.60 -47.61 -4.81
C GLU A 130 1.05 -48.23 -3.53
N GLY A 131 -0.03 -47.66 -2.99
CA GLY A 131 -0.63 -48.08 -1.72
C GLY A 131 0.06 -47.58 -0.45
N ALA A 132 1.15 -46.83 -0.52
CA ALA A 132 1.81 -46.22 0.62
C ALA A 132 1.11 -44.92 1.09
N ARG A 133 1.19 -44.64 2.40
CA ARG A 133 0.64 -43.39 2.96
C ARG A 133 1.42 -42.17 2.42
N ILE A 134 0.69 -41.19 1.88
CA ILE A 134 1.25 -39.91 1.44
C ILE A 134 1.68 -39.12 2.69
N PRO A 135 2.92 -38.56 2.74
CA PRO A 135 3.36 -37.69 3.81
C PRO A 135 2.44 -36.48 3.97
N GLU A 136 2.12 -36.11 5.20
CA GLU A 136 1.27 -34.96 5.52
C GLU A 136 2.14 -33.74 5.78
N THR A 137 1.82 -32.61 5.16
CA THR A 137 2.40 -31.31 5.47
C THR A 137 1.43 -30.54 6.38
N THR A 138 1.90 -30.10 7.53
CA THR A 138 1.06 -29.37 8.49
C THR A 138 1.27 -27.88 8.31
N VAL A 139 0.23 -27.15 7.89
CA VAL A 139 0.23 -25.70 7.91
C VAL A 139 -0.03 -25.24 9.35
N ARG A 140 0.90 -24.49 9.92
CA ARG A 140 0.79 -23.94 11.27
C ARG A 140 0.61 -22.43 11.22
N THR A 141 -0.12 -21.88 12.20
CA THR A 141 -0.16 -20.44 12.44
C THR A 141 1.02 -20.00 13.30
N GLN A 142 1.42 -18.75 13.16
CA GLN A 142 2.47 -18.14 13.99
C GLN A 142 2.05 -18.13 15.48
N GLU A 143 3.03 -18.20 16.37
CA GLU A 143 2.79 -18.18 17.83
C GLU A 143 2.41 -16.79 18.32
N ASN A 144 3.12 -15.75 17.84
CA ASN A 144 2.88 -14.38 18.24
C ASN A 144 1.90 -13.68 17.28
N LEU A 145 1.23 -12.67 17.83
CA LEU A 145 0.31 -11.82 17.08
C LEU A 145 1.08 -10.84 16.20
N VAL A 146 0.57 -10.61 15.01
CA VAL A 146 1.06 -9.54 14.14
C VAL A 146 0.57 -8.19 14.67
N HIS A 147 1.48 -7.24 14.83
CA HIS A 147 1.14 -5.90 15.28
C HIS A 147 0.45 -5.10 14.18
N LEU A 148 -0.76 -4.62 14.49
CA LEU A 148 -1.50 -3.69 13.65
C LEU A 148 -1.32 -2.27 14.18
N TYR A 149 -0.87 -1.36 13.32
CA TYR A 149 -0.63 0.04 13.68
C TYR A 149 -1.77 0.93 13.17
N LYS A 150 -2.36 1.70 14.09
CA LYS A 150 -3.25 2.80 13.73
C LYS A 150 -2.41 4.02 13.35
N ARG A 151 -2.53 4.46 12.12
CA ARG A 151 -1.88 5.66 11.59
C ARG A 151 -2.96 6.69 11.25
N GLY A 152 -2.70 7.95 11.51
CA GLY A 152 -3.68 8.98 11.17
C GLY A 152 -3.16 10.40 11.33
N ARG A 153 -3.92 11.32 10.77
CA ARG A 153 -3.67 12.76 10.89
C ARG A 153 -4.99 13.50 11.05
N MET A 154 -4.97 14.53 11.89
CA MET A 154 -6.10 15.45 12.02
C MET A 154 -5.86 16.67 11.13
N LEU A 155 -6.79 16.91 10.21
CA LEU A 155 -6.89 18.14 9.45
C LEU A 155 -7.74 19.12 10.27
N VAL A 156 -7.24 20.31 10.49
CA VAL A 156 -7.95 21.39 11.19
C VAL A 156 -7.92 22.62 10.30
N ALA A 157 -9.08 23.20 10.05
CA ALA A 157 -9.19 24.42 9.26
C ALA A 157 -10.22 25.38 9.88
N SER A 158 -10.00 26.69 9.77
CA SER A 158 -10.99 27.70 10.18
C SER A 158 -12.15 27.75 9.20
N TYR A 159 -13.30 28.23 9.64
CA TYR A 159 -14.47 28.41 8.77
C TYR A 159 -14.16 29.29 7.56
N GLU A 160 -13.33 30.34 7.75
CA GLU A 160 -12.92 31.22 6.65
C GLU A 160 -12.03 30.48 5.66
N ALA A 161 -11.06 29.67 6.12
CA ALA A 161 -10.17 28.91 5.26
C ALA A 161 -10.97 27.91 4.40
N ILE A 162 -11.94 27.20 4.98
CA ILE A 162 -12.80 26.27 4.24
C ILE A 162 -13.68 27.02 3.26
N ARG A 163 -14.24 28.15 3.66
CA ARG A 163 -15.16 28.94 2.86
C ARG A 163 -14.54 29.42 1.55
N PHE A 164 -13.28 29.87 1.58
CA PHE A 164 -12.62 30.48 0.44
C PHE A 164 -11.67 29.53 -0.31
N GLN A 165 -11.50 28.29 0.15
CA GLN A 165 -10.62 27.32 -0.51
C GLN A 165 -11.34 26.55 -1.61
N ARG A 166 -10.72 26.48 -2.79
CA ARG A 166 -11.23 25.69 -3.92
C ARG A 166 -10.96 24.22 -3.70
N LEU A 167 -11.88 23.37 -4.16
CA LEU A 167 -11.79 21.92 -4.00
C LEU A 167 -10.60 21.30 -4.74
N ASP A 168 -10.23 21.82 -5.90
CA ASP A 168 -9.06 21.33 -6.64
C ASP A 168 -7.76 21.53 -5.84
N LEU A 169 -7.55 22.73 -5.26
CA LEU A 169 -6.39 23.03 -4.43
C LEU A 169 -6.41 22.25 -3.11
N PHE A 170 -7.57 22.14 -2.48
CA PHE A 170 -7.77 21.33 -1.27
C PHE A 170 -7.42 19.86 -1.52
N SER A 171 -7.79 19.31 -2.69
CA SER A 171 -7.44 17.95 -3.11
C SER A 171 -5.92 17.72 -3.19
N VAL A 172 -5.12 18.71 -3.56
CA VAL A 172 -3.65 18.59 -3.56
C VAL A 172 -3.12 18.33 -2.15
N THR A 173 -3.62 19.08 -1.17
CA THR A 173 -3.24 18.90 0.26
C THR A 173 -3.67 17.52 0.77
N LEU A 174 -4.87 17.06 0.42
CA LEU A 174 -5.37 15.75 0.83
C LEU A 174 -4.56 14.61 0.19
N ARG A 175 -4.19 14.71 -1.09
CA ARG A 175 -3.32 13.72 -1.76
C ARG A 175 -1.94 13.66 -1.09
N GLN A 176 -1.38 14.80 -0.70
CA GLN A 176 -0.12 14.83 0.03
C GLN A 176 -0.23 14.10 1.38
N ILE A 177 -1.35 14.26 2.10
CA ILE A 177 -1.61 13.50 3.34
C ILE A 177 -1.65 12.00 3.03
N GLY A 178 -2.34 11.59 1.96
CA GLY A 178 -2.39 10.21 1.51
C GLY A 178 -1.01 9.64 1.20
N ALA A 179 -0.19 10.37 0.45
CA ALA A 179 1.19 9.98 0.13
C ALA A 179 2.05 9.78 1.40
N TYR A 180 1.88 10.63 2.43
CA TYR A 180 2.55 10.44 3.72
C TYR A 180 2.09 9.18 4.45
N ILE A 181 0.79 8.88 4.46
CA ILE A 181 0.27 7.64 5.06
C ILE A 181 0.84 6.43 4.32
N GLY A 182 0.82 6.44 2.98
CA GLY A 182 1.40 5.38 2.16
C GLY A 182 2.89 5.15 2.43
N ARG A 183 3.65 6.24 2.62
CA ARG A 183 5.07 6.15 3.01
C ARG A 183 5.27 5.51 4.38
N MET A 184 4.46 5.85 5.38
CA MET A 184 4.54 5.24 6.70
C MET A 184 4.22 3.74 6.66
N HIS A 185 3.20 3.33 5.88
CA HIS A 185 2.92 1.92 5.66
C HIS A 185 4.11 1.19 4.99
N LEU A 186 4.79 1.86 4.05
CA LEU A 186 5.97 1.29 3.41
C LEU A 186 7.16 1.17 4.39
N GLU A 187 7.35 2.14 5.28
CA GLU A 187 8.35 2.06 6.35
C GLU A 187 8.09 0.87 7.28
N ASP A 188 6.83 0.66 7.68
CA ASP A 188 6.43 -0.49 8.49
C ASP A 188 6.67 -1.82 7.73
N ALA A 189 6.38 -1.87 6.43
CA ALA A 189 6.65 -3.04 5.59
C ALA A 189 8.16 -3.36 5.49
N ILE A 190 9.00 -2.35 5.30
CA ILE A 190 10.45 -2.48 5.23
C ILE A 190 11.03 -2.93 6.58
N GLU A 191 10.48 -2.40 7.68
CA GLU A 191 10.88 -2.81 9.04
C GLU A 191 10.60 -4.30 9.25
N VAL A 192 9.40 -4.78 8.87
CA VAL A 192 9.05 -6.21 8.97
C VAL A 192 9.91 -7.07 8.04
N LEU A 193 10.17 -6.63 6.81
CA LEU A 193 11.05 -7.35 5.89
C LEU A 193 12.46 -7.55 6.45
N ARG A 194 13.00 -6.56 7.19
CA ARG A 194 14.33 -6.59 7.80
C ARG A 194 14.35 -7.34 9.12
N ASN A 195 13.55 -6.91 10.07
CA ASN A 195 13.64 -7.26 11.47
C ASN A 195 12.63 -8.33 11.88
N GLY A 196 11.72 -8.70 10.94
CA GLY A 196 10.65 -9.66 11.19
C GLY A 196 9.43 -9.02 11.85
N ASP A 197 8.41 -9.82 12.06
CA ASP A 197 7.12 -9.44 12.63
C ASP A 197 6.95 -9.82 14.11
N GLY A 198 8.05 -10.14 14.80
CA GLY A 198 8.05 -10.59 16.20
C GLY A 198 8.04 -12.12 16.38
N ASN A 199 8.05 -12.90 15.30
CA ASN A 199 8.05 -14.36 15.31
C ASN A 199 9.43 -14.98 15.03
N GLN A 200 10.51 -14.31 15.42
CA GLN A 200 11.91 -14.75 15.19
C GLN A 200 12.25 -14.99 13.71
N ASN A 201 11.62 -14.24 12.82
CA ASN A 201 11.73 -14.36 11.38
C ASN A 201 12.42 -13.16 10.72
N ALA A 202 13.39 -12.55 11.42
CA ALA A 202 14.24 -11.51 10.84
C ALA A 202 14.94 -12.00 9.56
N ALA A 203 15.13 -11.09 8.60
CA ALA A 203 15.83 -11.43 7.36
C ALA A 203 17.29 -11.79 7.61
N GLN A 204 17.79 -12.74 6.84
CA GLN A 204 19.22 -13.00 6.78
C GLN A 204 19.95 -11.76 6.27
N GLN A 205 20.95 -11.29 7.03
CA GLN A 205 21.75 -10.13 6.65
C GLN A 205 23.10 -10.56 6.12
N TYR A 206 23.47 -10.03 4.98
CA TYR A 206 24.79 -10.17 4.36
C TYR A 206 25.49 -8.82 4.31
N THR A 207 26.79 -8.80 4.53
CA THR A 207 27.60 -7.57 4.47
C THR A 207 28.70 -7.76 3.44
N ILE A 208 28.89 -6.77 2.54
CA ILE A 208 29.99 -6.80 1.56
C ILE A 208 31.31 -6.85 2.31
N GLY A 209 32.21 -7.75 1.86
CA GLY A 209 33.48 -8.00 2.52
C GLY A 209 33.42 -9.06 3.61
N THR A 210 32.26 -9.66 3.86
CA THR A 210 32.08 -10.79 4.79
C THR A 210 31.51 -11.98 4.02
N LYS A 211 32.17 -13.15 4.08
CA LYS A 211 31.67 -14.35 3.39
C LYS A 211 30.19 -14.63 3.72
N PRO A 212 29.33 -15.00 2.76
CA PRO A 212 29.72 -15.41 1.40
C PRO A 212 29.90 -14.24 0.41
N ILE A 213 29.63 -12.98 0.78
CA ILE A 213 29.71 -11.83 -0.12
C ILE A 213 31.11 -11.23 -0.08
N THR A 214 31.80 -11.29 -1.21
CA THR A 214 33.17 -10.77 -1.35
C THR A 214 33.15 -9.27 -1.70
N GLY A 215 34.30 -8.60 -1.60
CA GLY A 215 34.44 -7.20 -1.94
C GLY A 215 34.96 -6.32 -0.81
N THR A 216 34.95 -5.02 -1.03
CA THR A 216 35.36 -4.02 -0.03
C THR A 216 34.12 -3.38 0.59
N LYS A 217 34.03 -3.39 1.90
CA LYS A 217 32.93 -2.75 2.64
C LYS A 217 32.77 -1.28 2.21
N GLY A 218 31.55 -0.87 1.97
CA GLY A 218 31.20 0.48 1.50
C GLY A 218 31.28 0.63 -0.02
N THR A 219 31.66 -0.41 -0.77
CA THR A 219 31.74 -0.36 -2.23
C THR A 219 30.87 -1.46 -2.83
N LEU A 220 29.81 -1.06 -3.54
CA LEU A 220 28.95 -1.99 -4.26
C LEU A 220 29.62 -2.38 -5.57
N THR A 221 29.72 -3.68 -5.83
CA THR A 221 30.23 -4.26 -7.07
C THR A 221 29.20 -5.18 -7.69
N TYR A 222 29.31 -5.44 -8.99
CA TYR A 222 28.43 -6.37 -9.68
C TYR A 222 28.59 -7.80 -9.15
N ASP A 223 29.82 -8.23 -8.86
CA ASP A 223 30.10 -9.54 -8.28
C ASP A 223 29.40 -9.72 -6.93
N ALA A 224 29.39 -8.70 -6.06
CA ALA A 224 28.67 -8.75 -4.79
C ALA A 224 27.15 -8.91 -4.98
N LEU A 225 26.58 -8.32 -6.04
CA LEU A 225 25.16 -8.51 -6.40
C LEU A 225 24.89 -9.92 -6.90
N LEU A 226 25.80 -10.51 -7.71
CA LEU A 226 25.68 -11.90 -8.19
C LEU A 226 25.77 -12.90 -7.01
N GLU A 227 26.73 -12.70 -6.10
CA GLU A 227 26.88 -13.51 -4.90
C GLU A 227 25.66 -13.42 -4.01
N PHE A 228 25.10 -12.23 -3.82
CA PHE A 228 23.87 -12.02 -3.07
C PHE A 228 22.67 -12.70 -3.73
N TRP A 229 22.53 -12.57 -5.05
CA TRP A 229 21.49 -13.24 -5.80
C TRP A 229 21.53 -14.77 -5.66
N SER A 230 22.74 -15.35 -5.62
CA SER A 230 22.92 -16.79 -5.49
C SER A 230 22.45 -17.35 -4.14
N GLN A 231 22.23 -16.50 -3.14
CA GLN A 231 21.76 -16.94 -1.82
C GLN A 231 20.25 -17.21 -1.78
N PHE A 232 19.51 -16.84 -2.84
CA PHE A 232 18.03 -16.91 -2.85
C PHE A 232 17.45 -18.31 -3.12
N ASP A 233 18.25 -19.33 -3.38
CA ASP A 233 17.72 -20.69 -3.59
C ASP A 233 17.02 -21.21 -2.32
N PRO A 234 15.78 -21.73 -2.39
CA PRO A 234 14.96 -22.07 -3.58
C PRO A 234 14.05 -20.94 -4.11
N TYR A 235 14.07 -19.77 -3.53
CA TYR A 235 13.26 -18.62 -3.96
C TYR A 235 13.94 -17.87 -5.12
N THR A 236 13.19 -16.99 -5.77
CA THR A 236 13.70 -16.18 -6.88
C THR A 236 13.68 -14.70 -6.49
N MET A 237 14.82 -14.05 -6.47
CA MET A 237 14.89 -12.62 -6.28
C MET A 237 14.30 -11.88 -7.50
N ASN A 238 13.02 -11.55 -7.44
CA ASN A 238 12.30 -10.86 -8.53
C ASN A 238 12.08 -9.36 -8.25
N THR A 239 12.36 -8.91 -7.03
CA THR A 239 12.23 -7.50 -6.63
C THR A 239 13.39 -7.09 -5.73
N MET A 240 13.91 -5.88 -5.95
CA MET A 240 14.94 -5.24 -5.14
C MET A 240 14.46 -3.87 -4.65
N LEU A 241 14.53 -3.64 -3.34
CA LEU A 241 14.26 -2.36 -2.71
C LEU A 241 15.58 -1.66 -2.38
N VAL A 242 15.71 -0.41 -2.79
CA VAL A 242 16.94 0.38 -2.57
C VAL A 242 16.64 1.81 -2.16
N GLY A 243 17.52 2.39 -1.37
CA GLY A 243 17.60 3.83 -1.13
C GLY A 243 18.19 4.58 -2.33
N SER A 244 18.13 5.90 -2.30
CA SER A 244 18.69 6.74 -3.37
C SER A 244 20.22 6.62 -3.49
N ASP A 245 20.91 6.36 -2.40
CA ASP A 245 22.36 6.16 -2.31
C ASP A 245 22.80 4.88 -3.01
N VAL A 246 22.20 3.74 -2.64
CA VAL A 246 22.48 2.44 -3.27
C VAL A 246 22.06 2.43 -4.73
N MET A 247 20.89 3.04 -5.04
CA MET A 247 20.44 3.20 -6.42
C MET A 247 21.48 3.94 -7.27
N LEU A 248 22.04 5.05 -6.74
CA LEU A 248 23.07 5.79 -7.44
C LEU A 248 24.35 4.97 -7.63
N ALA A 249 24.73 4.17 -6.62
CA ALA A 249 25.87 3.27 -6.74
C ALA A 249 25.65 2.21 -7.82
N MET A 250 24.47 1.58 -7.87
CA MET A 250 24.11 0.59 -8.91
C MET A 250 24.15 1.18 -10.32
N LEU A 251 23.56 2.35 -10.52
CA LEU A 251 23.54 3.01 -11.82
C LEU A 251 24.91 3.47 -12.33
N LYS A 252 25.94 3.50 -11.47
CA LYS A 252 27.33 3.77 -11.86
C LYS A 252 28.12 2.55 -12.29
N LEU A 253 27.58 1.34 -12.06
CA LEU A 253 28.22 0.11 -12.51
C LEU A 253 28.13 0.01 -14.04
N ASP A 254 29.22 -0.40 -14.68
CA ASP A 254 29.32 -0.51 -16.14
C ASP A 254 28.25 -1.47 -16.70
N GLU A 255 27.92 -2.53 -15.98
CA GLU A 255 26.92 -3.52 -16.33
C GLU A 255 25.51 -2.93 -16.43
N PHE A 256 25.22 -1.87 -15.66
CA PHE A 256 23.96 -1.14 -15.72
C PHE A 256 23.94 -0.04 -16.77
N GLN A 257 25.11 0.43 -17.20
CA GLN A 257 25.22 1.51 -18.20
C GLN A 257 25.28 0.98 -19.62
N ASN A 258 25.75 -0.26 -19.83
CA ASN A 258 25.94 -0.83 -21.15
C ASN A 258 24.63 -1.34 -21.75
N PRO A 259 24.12 -0.74 -22.86
CA PRO A 259 22.90 -1.18 -23.52
C PRO A 259 22.96 -2.61 -24.06
N LEU A 260 24.16 -3.14 -24.31
CA LEU A 260 24.36 -4.49 -24.81
C LEU A 260 24.06 -5.59 -23.80
N THR A 261 23.98 -5.26 -22.52
CA THR A 261 23.61 -6.20 -21.43
C THR A 261 22.10 -6.48 -21.36
N GLY A 262 21.29 -5.91 -22.25
CA GLY A 262 19.85 -6.13 -22.32
C GLY A 262 19.03 -5.24 -21.41
N LEU A 263 19.65 -4.30 -20.70
CA LEU A 263 18.97 -3.33 -19.83
C LEU A 263 18.38 -2.20 -20.67
N ASN A 264 17.21 -2.43 -21.26
CA ASN A 264 16.55 -1.45 -22.11
C ASN A 264 15.55 -0.59 -21.31
N PHE A 265 16.07 0.28 -20.43
CA PHE A 265 15.25 1.26 -19.69
C PHE A 265 14.49 2.19 -20.65
N GLN A 266 15.12 2.61 -21.75
CA GLN A 266 14.51 3.50 -22.74
C GLN A 266 13.32 2.85 -23.46
N GLY A 267 13.32 1.52 -23.60
CA GLY A 267 12.22 0.78 -24.27
C GLY A 267 11.10 0.35 -23.34
N THR A 268 11.38 0.07 -22.07
CA THR A 268 10.41 -0.50 -21.11
C THR A 268 9.89 0.48 -20.08
N GLY A 269 10.61 1.58 -19.84
CA GLY A 269 10.29 2.55 -18.77
C GLY A 269 10.42 1.99 -17.34
N THR A 270 10.88 0.74 -17.20
CA THR A 270 11.07 0.08 -15.90
C THR A 270 12.54 -0.24 -15.67
N LEU A 271 13.03 0.07 -14.46
CA LEU A 271 14.37 -0.32 -14.06
C LEU A 271 14.36 -1.79 -13.64
N THR A 272 14.98 -2.62 -14.45
CA THR A 272 15.23 -4.04 -14.17
C THR A 272 16.72 -4.24 -14.00
N THR A 273 17.14 -5.06 -13.07
CA THR A 273 18.54 -5.43 -12.90
C THR A 273 18.93 -6.48 -13.95
N PRO A 274 20.25 -6.65 -14.26
CA PRO A 274 20.73 -7.74 -15.10
C PRO A 274 20.29 -9.12 -14.61
N LEU A 275 19.94 -9.24 -13.34
CA LEU A 275 19.45 -10.46 -12.69
C LEU A 275 17.95 -10.70 -12.85
N GLY A 276 17.25 -9.84 -13.62
CA GLY A 276 15.81 -9.95 -13.84
C GLY A 276 14.92 -9.37 -12.72
N ALA A 277 15.51 -8.92 -11.63
CA ALA A 277 14.76 -8.31 -10.53
C ALA A 277 14.32 -6.87 -10.87
N LYS A 278 13.07 -6.53 -10.55
CA LYS A 278 12.56 -5.16 -10.65
C LYS A 278 13.20 -4.30 -9.56
N LEU A 279 13.83 -3.20 -9.97
CA LEU A 279 14.48 -2.26 -9.06
C LEU A 279 13.50 -1.16 -8.63
N LEU A 280 13.22 -1.08 -7.33
CA LEU A 280 12.30 -0.12 -6.74
C LEU A 280 13.06 0.79 -5.78
N ARG A 281 13.06 2.10 -6.09
CA ARG A 281 13.65 3.12 -5.23
C ARG A 281 12.61 3.65 -4.25
N THR A 282 12.99 3.75 -2.99
CA THR A 282 12.17 4.42 -1.98
C THR A 282 13.01 5.21 -0.99
N SER A 283 12.46 6.33 -0.52
CA SER A 283 13.05 7.12 0.56
C SER A 283 12.87 6.50 1.96
N ALA A 284 12.05 5.46 2.06
CA ALA A 284 11.83 4.72 3.30
C ALA A 284 12.98 3.73 3.63
N MET A 285 13.87 3.47 2.65
CA MET A 285 15.04 2.60 2.86
C MET A 285 16.12 3.32 3.66
N PRO A 286 16.70 2.66 4.68
CA PRO A 286 17.90 3.14 5.34
C PRO A 286 19.10 3.21 4.39
N ALA A 287 20.02 4.14 4.66
CA ALA A 287 21.23 4.30 3.86
C ALA A 287 22.11 3.05 3.87
N GLY A 288 22.76 2.75 2.75
CA GLY A 288 23.69 1.62 2.60
C GLY A 288 23.00 0.25 2.65
N ILE A 289 21.68 0.16 2.52
CA ILE A 289 20.95 -1.10 2.60
C ILE A 289 20.18 -1.36 1.31
N LEU A 290 20.24 -2.63 0.88
CA LEU A 290 19.45 -3.20 -0.21
C LEU A 290 18.67 -4.39 0.35
N ILE A 291 17.39 -4.50 0.00
CA ILE A 291 16.57 -5.68 0.29
C ILE A 291 16.23 -6.36 -1.03
N GLY A 292 16.64 -7.61 -1.17
CA GLY A 292 16.15 -8.51 -2.22
C GLY A 292 14.98 -9.32 -1.69
N LEU A 293 13.97 -9.57 -2.52
CA LEU A 293 12.83 -10.38 -2.12
C LEU A 293 12.17 -11.09 -3.29
N ASP A 294 11.56 -12.22 -2.98
CA ASP A 294 10.55 -12.84 -3.83
C ASP A 294 9.17 -12.33 -3.43
N ARG A 295 8.62 -11.41 -4.24
CA ARG A 295 7.33 -10.75 -3.95
C ARG A 295 6.19 -11.73 -3.73
N ASN A 296 6.27 -12.96 -4.27
CA ASN A 296 5.16 -13.92 -4.18
C ASN A 296 5.11 -14.64 -2.82
N TYR A 297 6.21 -14.57 -2.06
CA TYR A 297 6.38 -15.35 -0.82
C TYR A 297 6.88 -14.54 0.37
N ALA A 298 7.25 -13.27 0.19
CA ALA A 298 7.94 -12.52 1.24
C ALA A 298 6.99 -11.91 2.27
N LEU A 299 5.96 -11.17 1.84
CA LEU A 299 5.22 -10.27 2.72
C LEU A 299 3.71 -10.39 2.52
N GLU A 300 2.96 -10.45 3.62
CA GLU A 300 1.51 -10.28 3.69
C GLU A 300 1.18 -8.90 4.27
N GLN A 301 0.24 -8.19 3.65
CA GLN A 301 -0.34 -6.97 4.20
C GLN A 301 -1.68 -7.30 4.86
N ILE A 302 -1.86 -6.89 6.11
CA ILE A 302 -3.10 -7.01 6.85
C ILE A 302 -3.75 -5.63 6.92
N CYS A 303 -4.95 -5.50 6.35
CA CYS A 303 -5.76 -4.30 6.43
C CYS A 303 -6.81 -4.48 7.52
N GLY A 304 -6.62 -3.84 8.68
CA GLY A 304 -7.60 -3.82 9.76
C GLY A 304 -8.70 -2.79 9.52
N SER A 305 -8.36 -1.64 8.94
CA SER A 305 -9.32 -0.63 8.50
C SER A 305 -8.75 0.12 7.31
N GLU A 306 -9.57 0.28 6.29
CA GLU A 306 -9.27 1.22 5.20
C GLU A 306 -9.25 2.65 5.74
N ILE A 307 -8.97 3.65 4.87
CA ILE A 307 -9.00 5.06 5.27
C ILE A 307 -10.41 5.42 5.74
N THR A 308 -10.51 5.75 7.03
CA THR A 308 -11.71 6.29 7.64
C THR A 308 -11.54 7.78 7.92
N VAL A 309 -12.60 8.54 7.69
CA VAL A 309 -12.63 9.98 7.93
C VAL A 309 -13.75 10.29 8.88
N GLU A 310 -13.39 10.78 10.07
CA GLU A 310 -14.34 11.28 11.06
C GLU A 310 -14.30 12.80 11.04
N TYR A 311 -15.46 13.43 10.96
CA TYR A 311 -15.61 14.88 10.84
C TYR A 311 -16.37 15.46 12.02
N ASP A 312 -15.85 16.60 12.54
CA ASP A 312 -16.45 17.31 13.67
C ASP A 312 -16.27 18.83 13.54
N LYS A 313 -17.16 19.59 14.17
CA LYS A 313 -17.13 21.06 14.22
C LYS A 313 -16.92 21.54 15.65
N LEU A 314 -15.90 22.37 15.85
CA LEU A 314 -15.66 23.09 17.09
C LEU A 314 -16.27 24.50 16.97
N ILE A 315 -17.52 24.63 17.40
CA ILE A 315 -18.30 25.87 17.27
C ILE A 315 -17.69 27.00 18.13
N ASP A 316 -17.17 26.67 19.30
CA ASP A 316 -16.52 27.59 20.23
C ASP A 316 -15.26 28.25 19.67
N ARG A 317 -14.59 27.58 18.74
CA ARG A 317 -13.36 28.04 18.09
C ARG A 317 -13.50 28.35 16.60
N GLN A 318 -14.70 28.16 16.05
CA GLN A 318 -14.98 28.32 14.62
C GLN A 318 -14.02 27.49 13.71
N LEU A 319 -13.74 26.25 14.16
CA LEU A 319 -12.87 25.31 13.46
C LEU A 319 -13.65 24.08 13.01
N GLU A 320 -13.28 23.56 11.87
CA GLU A 320 -13.69 22.23 11.40
C GLU A 320 -12.50 21.27 11.49
N ARG A 321 -12.77 20.03 11.90
CA ARG A 321 -11.76 18.97 12.05
C ARG A 321 -12.17 17.76 11.26
N ALA A 322 -11.20 17.14 10.56
CA ALA A 322 -11.34 15.83 9.97
C ALA A 322 -10.19 14.93 10.44
N ALA A 323 -10.51 13.89 11.18
CA ALA A 323 -9.56 12.86 11.56
C ALA A 323 -9.51 11.80 10.46
N ILE A 324 -8.36 11.67 9.82
CA ILE A 324 -8.09 10.69 8.78
C ILE A 324 -7.25 9.58 9.41
N THR A 325 -7.77 8.35 9.45
CA THR A 325 -7.07 7.22 10.09
C THR A 325 -7.13 5.98 9.20
N SER A 326 -6.09 5.12 9.33
CA SER A 326 -6.04 3.80 8.74
C SER A 326 -5.39 2.82 9.72
N ILE A 327 -5.74 1.54 9.64
CA ILE A 327 -5.14 0.48 10.46
C ILE A 327 -4.57 -0.57 9.50
N SER A 328 -3.27 -0.80 9.58
CA SER A 328 -2.60 -1.81 8.79
C SER A 328 -1.47 -2.47 9.57
N GLY A 329 -1.08 -3.65 9.17
CA GLY A 329 0.07 -4.38 9.67
C GLY A 329 0.69 -5.22 8.56
N PHE A 330 1.84 -5.79 8.86
CA PHE A 330 2.56 -6.64 7.92
C PHE A 330 3.04 -7.89 8.62
N ALA A 331 2.97 -9.02 7.92
CA ALA A 331 3.49 -10.29 8.37
C ALA A 331 4.47 -10.86 7.36
N LYS A 332 5.52 -11.50 7.84
CA LYS A 332 6.47 -12.19 6.99
C LYS A 332 5.99 -13.61 6.72
N LEU A 333 5.76 -13.95 5.45
CA LEU A 333 5.23 -15.27 5.07
C LEU A 333 6.31 -16.35 5.15
N PHE A 334 7.45 -16.12 4.49
CA PHE A 334 8.61 -17.01 4.53
C PHE A 334 9.88 -16.22 4.77
N THR A 335 10.65 -16.63 5.78
CA THR A 335 11.84 -15.90 6.21
C THR A 335 12.90 -15.81 5.12
N GLU A 336 13.12 -16.91 4.38
CA GLU A 336 14.13 -17.02 3.33
C GLU A 336 13.74 -16.30 2.03
N ALA A 337 12.45 -15.91 1.89
CA ALA A 337 11.97 -15.21 0.70
C ALA A 337 12.37 -13.72 0.66
N SER A 338 13.03 -13.20 1.70
CA SER A 338 13.61 -11.86 1.73
C SER A 338 14.95 -11.86 2.46
N MET A 339 15.92 -11.16 1.91
CA MET A 339 17.29 -11.05 2.45
C MET A 339 17.76 -9.61 2.35
N VAL A 340 18.71 -9.26 3.20
CA VAL A 340 19.28 -7.91 3.32
C VAL A 340 20.75 -7.91 2.94
N LEU A 341 21.16 -7.02 2.06
CA LEU A 341 22.56 -6.72 1.76
C LEU A 341 22.92 -5.36 2.33
N VAL A 342 23.97 -5.34 3.16
CA VAL A 342 24.58 -4.13 3.70
C VAL A 342 25.83 -3.81 2.87
N VAL A 343 25.84 -2.63 2.27
CA VAL A 343 26.90 -2.13 1.40
C VAL A 343 28.04 -1.56 2.22
#